data_4e0586262fd9849b76e45393abd1612c
#
_entry.id   4e0586262fd9849b76e45393abd1612c
#
_cell.length_a   1.000
_cell.length_b   1.000
_cell.length_c   1.000
_cell.angle_alpha   90.00
_cell.angle_beta   90.00
_cell.angle_gamma   90.00
#
_symmetry.space_group_name_H-M   'P 1'
#
loop_
_entity.id
_entity.type
_entity.pdbx_description
1 polymer ?
#
loop_
_entity_poly.entity_id
_entity_poly.type
_entity_poly.pdbx_seq_one_letter_code
_entity_poly.pdbx_strand_id
1 'polypeptide(L)'
;MSDGTNSQSNASVLASSVRLNPVGFGLFIALILGSLPVFWIGFQSLIAAWSTAEYSHGPLIPLISLYLFVRELRRSPAPEANVRDGWPGLVVIALSLAVAVLGNLMRIPDIVTYALIFWVSGVVLSIFGWRRGRTHQLPVFHLIFMLPLPQIIYWKLSTYLQGVSSELGVWLVNLAGVAVYLEGNVIDLGIYKLQVAEACSGLRYLF
;
A
#
# COMPACT_ATOMS: atom_id res chain seq x y z
N MET A 1 39.47 7.31 48.64
CA MET A 1 38.10 7.78 48.95
C MET A 1 37.67 8.75 47.85
N SER A 2 37.30 8.25 46.68
CA SER A 2 36.80 9.09 45.56
C SER A 2 36.07 8.24 44.50
N ASP A 3 35.02 7.54 44.93
CA ASP A 3 34.27 6.68 44.00
C ASP A 3 32.73 6.86 44.08
N GLY A 4 32.27 7.89 44.82
CA GLY A 4 30.83 8.11 45.05
C GLY A 4 30.14 9.11 44.09
N THR A 5 30.90 9.90 43.33
CA THR A 5 30.35 11.02 42.55
C THR A 5 29.98 10.68 41.11
N ASN A 6 30.49 9.57 40.57
CA ASN A 6 30.21 9.18 39.16
C ASN A 6 28.90 8.32 39.01
N SER A 7 28.40 7.72 40.07
CA SER A 7 27.18 6.93 40.03
C SER A 7 25.92 7.79 40.02
N GLN A 8 25.92 8.94 40.66
CA GLN A 8 24.76 9.85 40.68
C GLN A 8 24.59 10.64 39.40
N SER A 9 25.70 10.93 38.69
CA SER A 9 25.68 11.61 37.40
C SER A 9 25.04 10.76 36.30
N ASN A 10 25.29 9.45 36.31
CA ASN A 10 24.70 8.52 35.32
C ASN A 10 23.21 8.23 35.58
N ALA A 11 22.75 8.28 36.83
CA ALA A 11 21.35 8.11 37.17
C ALA A 11 20.49 9.31 36.76
N SER A 12 21.04 10.52 36.81
CA SER A 12 20.33 11.75 36.40
C SER A 12 20.27 11.93 34.87
N VAL A 13 21.22 11.37 34.12
CA VAL A 13 21.24 11.36 32.66
C VAL A 13 20.25 10.31 32.11
N LEU A 14 20.04 9.19 32.81
CA LEU A 14 19.05 8.18 32.46
C LEU A 14 17.61 8.60 32.83
N ALA A 15 17.44 9.57 33.73
CA ALA A 15 16.12 10.10 34.12
C ALA A 15 15.64 11.27 33.25
N SER A 16 16.39 11.71 32.25
CA SER A 16 15.86 12.57 31.17
C SER A 16 15.01 11.74 30.20
N SER A 17 14.09 10.94 30.78
CA SER A 17 12.99 10.32 30.04
C SER A 17 12.31 11.40 29.20
N VAL A 18 12.27 11.19 27.90
CA VAL A 18 11.46 11.91 26.92
C VAL A 18 10.14 12.30 27.60
N ARG A 19 10.03 13.53 28.05
CA ARG A 19 8.74 14.10 28.47
C ARG A 19 7.95 14.26 27.18
N LEU A 20 7.26 13.20 26.77
CA LEU A 20 6.19 13.31 25.81
C LEU A 20 5.23 14.35 26.36
N ASN A 21 5.17 15.51 25.75
CA ASN A 21 4.19 16.50 26.12
C ASN A 21 2.81 15.84 25.93
N PRO A 22 2.06 15.53 27.01
CA PRO A 22 0.81 14.77 26.89
C PRO A 22 -0.20 15.49 25.99
N VAL A 23 -0.13 16.81 25.95
CA VAL A 23 -0.96 17.63 25.06
C VAL A 23 -0.56 17.43 23.59
N GLY A 24 0.74 17.44 23.28
CA GLY A 24 1.23 17.21 21.91
C GLY A 24 0.91 15.78 21.42
N PHE A 25 1.03 14.79 22.29
CA PHE A 25 0.65 13.41 21.97
C PHE A 25 -0.87 13.27 21.77
N GLY A 26 -1.68 13.89 22.62
CA GLY A 26 -3.13 13.90 22.47
C GLY A 26 -3.59 14.59 21.19
N LEU A 27 -2.99 15.72 20.83
CA LEU A 27 -3.25 16.42 19.56
C LEU A 27 -2.86 15.59 18.36
N PHE A 28 -1.73 14.87 18.41
CA PHE A 28 -1.30 13.99 17.34
C PHE A 28 -2.28 12.83 17.13
N ILE A 29 -2.74 12.19 18.21
CA ILE A 29 -3.77 11.14 18.13
C ILE A 29 -5.09 11.71 17.57
N ALA A 30 -5.51 12.87 18.05
CA ALA A 30 -6.72 13.53 17.55
C ALA A 30 -6.63 13.84 16.05
N LEU A 31 -5.48 14.28 15.56
CA LEU A 31 -5.23 14.52 14.14
C LEU A 31 -5.30 13.23 13.33
N ILE A 32 -4.71 12.15 13.82
CA ILE A 32 -4.78 10.83 13.18
C ILE A 32 -6.22 10.34 13.10
N LEU A 33 -6.95 10.35 14.22
CA LEU A 33 -8.34 9.88 14.26
C LEU A 33 -9.26 10.78 13.43
N GLY A 34 -9.04 12.10 13.47
CA GLY A 34 -9.80 13.09 12.70
C GLY A 34 -9.56 13.00 11.19
N SER A 35 -8.44 12.42 10.75
CA SER A 35 -8.15 12.22 9.33
C SER A 35 -8.80 10.98 8.73
N LEU A 36 -9.20 9.99 9.55
CA LEU A 36 -9.79 8.73 9.06
C LEU A 36 -11.03 8.92 8.17
N PRO A 37 -11.97 9.85 8.46
CA PRO A 37 -13.13 10.08 7.59
C PRO A 37 -12.76 10.48 6.17
N VAL A 38 -11.61 11.11 5.96
CA VAL A 38 -11.14 11.51 4.62
C VAL A 38 -10.90 10.27 3.72
N PHE A 39 -10.57 9.13 4.32
CA PHE A 39 -10.31 7.88 3.59
C PHE A 39 -11.56 7.00 3.43
N TRP A 40 -12.76 7.48 3.81
CA TRP A 40 -13.98 6.67 3.83
C TRP A 40 -14.31 6.05 2.47
N ILE A 41 -14.28 6.86 1.39
CA ILE A 41 -14.54 6.36 0.02
C ILE A 41 -13.51 5.29 -0.37
N GLY A 42 -12.25 5.48 0.01
CA GLY A 42 -11.19 4.49 -0.20
C GLY A 42 -11.46 3.16 0.52
N PHE A 43 -11.89 3.21 1.78
CA PHE A 43 -12.25 2.00 2.53
C PHE A 43 -13.44 1.26 1.92
N GLN A 44 -14.47 1.98 1.49
CA GLN A 44 -15.62 1.37 0.81
C GLN A 44 -15.18 0.68 -0.49
N SER A 45 -14.32 1.32 -1.28
CA SER A 45 -13.78 0.74 -2.52
C SER A 45 -12.93 -0.50 -2.24
N LEU A 46 -12.09 -0.48 -1.19
CA LEU A 46 -11.29 -1.65 -0.79
C LEU A 46 -12.18 -2.83 -0.40
N ILE A 47 -13.18 -2.61 0.45
CA ILE A 47 -14.10 -3.68 0.88
C ILE A 47 -14.84 -4.26 -0.32
N ALA A 48 -15.29 -3.41 -1.26
CA ALA A 48 -15.92 -3.86 -2.49
C ALA A 48 -14.96 -4.69 -3.36
N ALA A 49 -13.72 -4.24 -3.53
CA ALA A 49 -12.69 -4.98 -4.27
C ALA A 49 -12.38 -6.33 -3.62
N TRP A 50 -12.23 -6.40 -2.31
CA TRP A 50 -11.93 -7.63 -1.58
C TRP A 50 -13.04 -8.68 -1.62
N SER A 51 -14.27 -8.27 -1.96
CA SER A 51 -15.39 -9.19 -2.20
C SER A 51 -15.33 -9.83 -3.58
N THR A 52 -14.46 -9.40 -4.47
CA THR A 52 -14.22 -10.03 -5.77
C THR A 52 -13.21 -11.17 -5.63
N ALA A 53 -13.27 -12.13 -6.56
CA ALA A 53 -12.38 -13.29 -6.52
C ALA A 53 -10.91 -12.91 -6.77
N GLU A 54 -10.67 -11.85 -7.54
CA GLU A 54 -9.34 -11.36 -7.92
C GLU A 54 -8.57 -10.81 -6.69
N TYR A 55 -9.28 -10.11 -5.79
CA TYR A 55 -8.68 -9.42 -4.63
C TYR A 55 -9.06 -10.04 -3.28
N SER A 56 -9.52 -11.31 -3.28
CA SER A 56 -9.93 -12.02 -2.06
C SER A 56 -8.81 -12.17 -1.01
N HIS A 57 -7.55 -12.08 -1.44
CA HIS A 57 -6.38 -12.06 -0.56
C HIS A 57 -6.18 -10.71 0.17
N GLY A 58 -6.85 -9.65 -0.28
CA GLY A 58 -6.70 -8.28 0.22
C GLY A 58 -6.78 -8.14 1.74
N PRO A 59 -7.75 -8.72 2.44
CA PRO A 59 -7.84 -8.64 3.91
C PRO A 59 -6.67 -9.28 4.65
N LEU A 60 -5.96 -10.22 4.03
CA LEU A 60 -4.82 -10.92 4.63
C LEU A 60 -3.57 -10.03 4.66
N ILE A 61 -3.42 -9.16 3.66
CA ILE A 61 -2.23 -8.31 3.52
C ILE A 61 -2.03 -7.36 4.72
N PRO A 62 -3.03 -6.62 5.23
CA PRO A 62 -2.86 -5.81 6.43
C PRO A 62 -2.41 -6.60 7.65
N LEU A 63 -2.90 -7.83 7.82
CA LEU A 63 -2.51 -8.71 8.92
C LEU A 63 -1.03 -9.13 8.81
N ILE A 64 -0.61 -9.52 7.61
CA ILE A 64 0.79 -9.87 7.34
C ILE A 64 1.68 -8.65 7.52
N SER A 65 1.28 -7.48 7.00
CA SER A 65 2.03 -6.24 7.15
C SER A 65 2.18 -5.84 8.62
N LEU A 66 1.13 -5.96 9.41
CA LEU A 66 1.17 -5.71 10.84
C LEU A 66 2.11 -6.69 11.56
N TYR A 67 2.04 -7.98 11.22
CA TYR A 67 2.95 -8.99 11.77
C TYR A 67 4.41 -8.67 11.44
N LEU A 68 4.71 -8.34 10.19
CA LEU A 68 6.05 -7.97 9.74
C LEU A 68 6.55 -6.71 10.47
N PHE A 69 5.68 -5.72 10.62
CA PHE A 69 5.98 -4.49 11.33
C PHE A 69 6.31 -4.73 12.81
N VAL A 70 5.48 -5.50 13.51
CA VAL A 70 5.71 -5.87 14.93
C VAL A 70 6.98 -6.69 15.07
N ARG A 71 7.23 -7.63 14.16
CA ARG A 71 8.46 -8.44 14.14
C ARG A 71 9.71 -7.56 13.97
N GLU A 72 9.64 -6.58 13.07
CA GLU A 72 10.73 -5.63 12.82
C GLU A 72 10.97 -4.74 14.05
N LEU A 73 9.91 -4.23 14.68
CA LEU A 73 10.00 -3.47 15.92
C LEU A 73 10.69 -4.25 17.05
N ARG A 74 10.39 -5.54 17.19
CA ARG A 74 11.00 -6.39 18.22
C ARG A 74 12.48 -6.68 17.97
N ARG A 75 12.93 -6.59 16.71
CA ARG A 75 14.34 -6.81 16.34
C ARG A 75 15.18 -5.56 16.44
N SER A 76 14.56 -4.41 16.38
CA SER A 76 15.25 -3.12 16.44
C SER A 76 15.46 -2.68 17.87
N PRO A 77 16.67 -2.21 18.26
CA PRO A 77 16.92 -1.71 19.61
C PRO A 77 16.07 -0.48 19.92
N ALA A 78 15.80 -0.23 21.21
CA ALA A 78 14.93 0.85 21.67
C ALA A 78 15.31 2.23 21.08
N PRO A 79 14.31 3.08 20.76
CA PRO A 79 14.58 4.37 20.13
C PRO A 79 15.28 5.33 21.09
N GLU A 80 16.38 5.90 20.63
CA GLU A 80 16.75 7.24 21.04
C GLU A 80 15.81 8.20 20.31
N ALA A 81 14.68 8.51 20.95
CA ALA A 81 13.64 9.34 20.37
C ALA A 81 14.11 10.80 20.34
N ASN A 82 14.72 11.19 19.25
CA ASN A 82 14.94 12.59 18.96
C ASN A 82 13.68 13.12 18.27
N VAL A 83 12.79 13.73 19.05
CA VAL A 83 11.49 14.29 18.58
C VAL A 83 11.64 15.25 17.40
N ARG A 84 12.84 15.78 17.22
CA ARG A 84 13.17 16.74 16.17
C ARG A 84 13.25 16.14 14.76
N ASP A 85 13.39 14.83 14.63
CA ASP A 85 13.50 14.13 13.34
C ASP A 85 12.16 13.67 12.75
N GLY A 86 11.04 13.92 13.42
CA GLY A 86 9.70 13.49 12.98
C GLY A 86 8.99 14.44 12.00
N TRP A 87 9.51 15.66 11.80
CA TRP A 87 8.86 16.65 10.94
C TRP A 87 8.66 16.21 9.47
N PRO A 88 9.56 15.40 8.85
CA PRO A 88 9.32 14.94 7.49
C PRO A 88 8.10 14.04 7.39
N GLY A 89 7.81 13.27 8.46
CA GLY A 89 6.60 12.47 8.55
C GLY A 89 5.33 13.32 8.53
N LEU A 90 5.32 14.47 9.22
CA LEU A 90 4.20 15.40 9.18
C LEU A 90 3.96 15.99 7.78
N VAL A 91 5.03 16.27 7.04
CA VAL A 91 4.92 16.71 5.64
C VAL A 91 4.29 15.61 4.77
N VAL A 92 4.72 14.36 4.95
CA VAL A 92 4.14 13.23 4.22
C VAL A 92 2.66 13.04 4.57
N ILE A 93 2.27 13.17 5.85
CA ILE A 93 0.87 13.14 6.28
C ILE A 93 0.06 14.25 5.59
N ALA A 94 0.56 15.49 5.63
CA ALA A 94 -0.13 16.65 5.04
C ALA A 94 -0.32 16.48 3.53
N LEU A 95 0.72 16.04 2.81
CA LEU A 95 0.64 15.78 1.38
C LEU A 95 -0.34 14.63 1.06
N SER A 96 -0.30 13.56 1.86
CA SER A 96 -1.23 12.42 1.70
C SER A 96 -2.68 12.84 1.91
N LEU A 97 -2.95 13.67 2.92
CA LEU A 97 -4.29 14.21 3.16
C LEU A 97 -4.74 15.14 2.03
N ALA A 98 -3.85 15.99 1.52
CA ALA A 98 -4.16 16.84 0.37
C ALA A 98 -4.54 16.01 -0.87
N VAL A 99 -3.76 14.95 -1.17
CA VAL A 99 -4.05 14.02 -2.27
C VAL A 99 -5.35 13.26 -2.01
N ALA A 100 -5.61 12.81 -0.78
CA ALA A 100 -6.85 12.12 -0.43
C ALA A 100 -8.08 13.03 -0.58
N VAL A 101 -7.98 14.31 -0.17
CA VAL A 101 -9.04 15.30 -0.36
C VAL A 101 -9.29 15.54 -1.84
N LEU A 102 -8.25 15.69 -2.66
CA LEU A 102 -8.40 15.81 -4.11
C LEU A 102 -9.06 14.57 -4.70
N GLY A 103 -8.67 13.37 -4.29
CA GLY A 103 -9.28 12.10 -4.70
C GLY A 103 -10.78 12.04 -4.34
N ASN A 104 -11.16 12.52 -3.15
CA ASN A 104 -12.55 12.63 -2.75
C ASN A 104 -13.34 13.63 -3.61
N LEU A 105 -12.76 14.80 -3.90
CA LEU A 105 -13.39 15.81 -4.77
C LEU A 105 -13.61 15.31 -6.20
N MET A 106 -12.64 14.58 -6.73
CA MET A 106 -12.70 13.96 -8.05
C MET A 106 -13.52 12.66 -8.07
N ARG A 107 -13.93 12.15 -6.91
CA ARG A 107 -14.59 10.85 -6.74
C ARG A 107 -13.80 9.68 -7.36
N ILE A 108 -12.47 9.71 -7.20
CA ILE A 108 -11.57 8.65 -7.65
C ILE A 108 -11.06 7.88 -6.43
N PRO A 109 -11.71 6.74 -6.07
CA PRO A 109 -11.36 5.97 -4.87
C PRO A 109 -9.92 5.46 -4.87
N ASP A 110 -9.38 5.12 -6.05
CA ASP A 110 -8.01 4.62 -6.19
C ASP A 110 -6.99 5.63 -5.63
N ILE A 111 -7.14 6.92 -5.95
CA ILE A 111 -6.25 7.97 -5.42
C ILE A 111 -6.31 8.01 -3.90
N VAL A 112 -7.51 7.88 -3.32
CA VAL A 112 -7.72 7.92 -1.86
C VAL A 112 -7.07 6.71 -1.19
N THR A 113 -7.17 5.51 -1.80
CA THR A 113 -6.57 4.29 -1.24
C THR A 113 -5.04 4.31 -1.32
N TYR A 114 -4.46 4.82 -2.41
CA TYR A 114 -3.01 5.00 -2.49
C TYR A 114 -2.52 6.06 -1.50
N ALA A 115 -3.24 7.17 -1.35
CA ALA A 115 -2.92 8.20 -0.37
C ALA A 115 -2.93 7.64 1.07
N LEU A 116 -3.79 6.67 1.39
CA LEU A 116 -3.82 6.00 2.69
C LEU A 116 -2.48 5.34 3.03
N ILE A 117 -1.82 4.68 2.08
CA ILE A 117 -0.51 4.06 2.32
C ILE A 117 0.55 5.11 2.64
N PHE A 118 0.58 6.21 1.88
CA PHE A 118 1.50 7.31 2.17
C PHE A 118 1.18 7.98 3.51
N TRP A 119 -0.09 8.07 3.89
CA TRP A 119 -0.48 8.56 5.21
C TRP A 119 0.05 7.65 6.33
N VAL A 120 -0.12 6.32 6.23
CA VAL A 120 0.44 5.34 7.18
C VAL A 120 1.97 5.46 7.23
N SER A 121 2.63 5.60 6.07
CA SER A 121 4.07 5.85 5.97
C SER A 121 4.48 7.11 6.73
N GLY A 122 3.75 8.21 6.54
CA GLY A 122 3.97 9.47 7.24
C GLY A 122 3.80 9.35 8.76
N VAL A 123 2.79 8.60 9.22
CA VAL A 123 2.57 8.31 10.65
C VAL A 123 3.77 7.55 11.23
N VAL A 124 4.24 6.51 10.55
CA VAL A 124 5.42 5.75 10.97
C VAL A 124 6.66 6.65 11.02
N LEU A 125 6.88 7.49 10.00
CA LEU A 125 8.00 8.44 9.99
C LEU A 125 7.90 9.48 11.11
N SER A 126 6.70 9.93 11.46
CA SER A 126 6.50 10.91 12.54
C SER A 126 6.77 10.31 13.92
N ILE A 127 6.43 9.04 14.13
CA ILE A 127 6.62 8.35 15.41
C ILE A 127 8.09 7.95 15.60
N PHE A 128 8.73 7.38 14.58
CA PHE A 128 10.08 6.81 14.69
C PHE A 128 11.18 7.77 14.22
N GLY A 129 10.83 8.93 13.66
CA GLY A 129 11.77 9.86 13.03
C GLY A 129 12.26 9.38 11.65
N TRP A 130 12.92 10.26 10.90
CA TRP A 130 13.32 10.00 9.52
C TRP A 130 14.26 8.81 9.37
N ARG A 131 15.35 8.78 10.16
CA ARG A 131 16.39 7.73 10.02
C ARG A 131 15.84 6.34 10.29
N ARG A 132 15.10 6.19 11.37
CA ARG A 132 14.58 4.90 11.81
C ARG A 132 13.26 4.55 11.14
N GLY A 133 12.39 5.53 10.92
CA GLY A 133 11.14 5.33 10.21
C GLY A 133 11.35 4.76 8.80
N ARG A 134 12.45 5.10 8.14
CA ARG A 134 12.79 4.55 6.81
C ARG A 134 13.06 3.05 6.82
N THR A 135 13.66 2.50 7.86
CA THR A 135 13.91 1.06 7.95
C THR A 135 12.61 0.27 8.15
N HIS A 136 11.57 0.92 8.72
CA HIS A 136 10.27 0.30 8.98
C HIS A 136 9.25 0.55 7.85
N GLN A 137 9.68 1.11 6.72
CA GLN A 137 8.78 1.38 5.59
C GLN A 137 8.43 0.12 4.79
N LEU A 138 9.28 -0.90 4.78
CA LEU A 138 9.04 -2.11 4.00
C LEU A 138 7.68 -2.76 4.31
N PRO A 139 7.30 -3.01 5.57
CA PRO A 139 5.97 -3.52 5.92
C PRO A 139 4.84 -2.56 5.54
N VAL A 140 5.07 -1.24 5.55
CA VAL A 140 4.07 -0.25 5.15
C VAL A 140 3.84 -0.31 3.64
N PHE A 141 4.91 -0.34 2.85
CA PHE A 141 4.78 -0.48 1.39
C PHE A 141 4.24 -1.84 0.95
N HIS A 142 4.37 -2.88 1.78
CA HIS A 142 3.71 -4.15 1.54
C HIS A 142 2.17 -4.02 1.48
N LEU A 143 1.59 -3.00 2.12
CA LEU A 143 0.16 -2.70 2.02
C LEU A 143 -0.30 -2.38 0.58
N ILE A 144 0.63 -2.09 -0.34
CA ILE A 144 0.27 -1.82 -1.74
C ILE A 144 -0.40 -3.05 -2.39
N PHE A 145 -0.04 -4.25 -1.93
CA PHE A 145 -0.62 -5.50 -2.44
C PHE A 145 -2.07 -5.75 -2.02
N MET A 146 -2.61 -4.97 -1.06
CA MET A 146 -4.02 -5.03 -0.71
C MET A 146 -4.90 -4.19 -1.66
N LEU A 147 -4.27 -3.31 -2.45
CA LEU A 147 -4.96 -2.36 -3.31
C LEU A 147 -5.27 -2.98 -4.67
N PRO A 148 -6.46 -2.72 -5.22
CA PRO A 148 -6.70 -3.03 -6.63
C PRO A 148 -5.77 -2.20 -7.51
N LEU A 149 -5.36 -2.77 -8.64
CA LEU A 149 -4.63 -1.99 -9.64
C LEU A 149 -5.47 -0.80 -10.11
N PRO A 150 -4.85 0.38 -10.34
CA PRO A 150 -5.54 1.49 -10.96
C PRO A 150 -6.19 1.04 -12.27
N GLN A 151 -7.46 1.39 -12.47
CA GLN A 151 -8.25 0.90 -13.61
C GLN A 151 -7.56 1.12 -14.95
N ILE A 152 -6.86 2.25 -15.13
CA ILE A 152 -6.13 2.55 -16.37
C ILE A 152 -5.04 1.51 -16.64
N ILE A 153 -4.30 1.08 -15.61
CA ILE A 153 -3.25 0.07 -15.73
C ILE A 153 -3.87 -1.30 -15.96
N TYR A 154 -4.91 -1.62 -15.19
CA TYR A 154 -5.64 -2.89 -15.31
C TYR A 154 -6.15 -3.10 -16.74
N TRP A 155 -6.86 -2.13 -17.33
CA TRP A 155 -7.40 -2.22 -18.68
C TRP A 155 -6.31 -2.36 -19.74
N LYS A 156 -5.25 -1.56 -19.65
CA LYS A 156 -4.13 -1.66 -20.61
C LYS A 156 -3.44 -3.02 -20.55
N LEU A 157 -3.19 -3.52 -19.33
CA LEU A 157 -2.56 -4.81 -19.12
C LEU A 157 -3.47 -5.97 -19.57
N SER A 158 -4.76 -5.90 -19.24
CA SER A 158 -5.75 -6.89 -19.67
C SER A 158 -5.84 -6.96 -21.19
N THR A 159 -5.98 -5.82 -21.88
CA THR A 159 -6.05 -5.77 -23.35
C THR A 159 -4.76 -6.29 -23.98
N TYR A 160 -3.62 -5.94 -23.45
CA TYR A 160 -2.33 -6.44 -23.95
C TYR A 160 -2.22 -7.97 -23.81
N LEU A 161 -2.56 -8.50 -22.63
CA LEU A 161 -2.51 -9.95 -22.37
C LEU A 161 -3.54 -10.72 -23.19
N GLN A 162 -4.74 -10.14 -23.42
CA GLN A 162 -5.72 -10.73 -24.35
C GLN A 162 -5.15 -10.83 -25.77
N GLY A 163 -4.47 -9.78 -26.27
CA GLY A 163 -3.80 -9.81 -27.56
C GLY A 163 -2.76 -10.93 -27.67
N VAL A 164 -1.84 -10.99 -26.70
CA VAL A 164 -0.80 -12.04 -26.65
C VAL A 164 -1.41 -13.43 -26.60
N SER A 165 -2.46 -13.63 -25.78
CA SER A 165 -3.16 -14.92 -25.68
C SER A 165 -3.86 -15.30 -26.98
N SER A 166 -4.44 -14.31 -27.68
CA SER A 166 -5.11 -14.53 -28.97
C SER A 166 -4.12 -14.89 -30.08
N GLU A 167 -2.97 -14.18 -30.15
CA GLU A 167 -1.89 -14.48 -31.10
C GLU A 167 -1.33 -15.89 -30.88
N LEU A 168 -1.05 -16.23 -29.62
CA LEU A 168 -0.56 -17.57 -29.25
C LEU A 168 -1.58 -18.65 -29.59
N GLY A 169 -2.87 -18.40 -29.32
CA GLY A 169 -3.96 -19.32 -29.65
C GLY A 169 -4.06 -19.56 -31.16
N VAL A 170 -4.03 -18.50 -31.96
CA VAL A 170 -4.03 -18.58 -33.43
C VAL A 170 -2.82 -19.31 -33.97
N TRP A 171 -1.62 -19.06 -33.43
CA TRP A 171 -0.42 -19.77 -33.79
C TRP A 171 -0.53 -21.27 -33.55
N LEU A 172 -1.06 -21.68 -32.40
CA LEU A 172 -1.27 -23.12 -32.08
C LEU A 172 -2.29 -23.77 -33.00
N VAL A 173 -3.41 -23.08 -33.31
CA VAL A 173 -4.46 -23.61 -34.19
C VAL A 173 -3.94 -23.74 -35.63
N ASN A 174 -3.17 -22.79 -36.10
CA ASN A 174 -2.52 -22.86 -37.43
C ASN A 174 -1.52 -24.02 -37.51
N LEU A 175 -0.77 -24.29 -36.43
CA LEU A 175 0.13 -25.44 -36.32
C LEU A 175 -0.65 -26.78 -36.41
N ALA A 176 -1.89 -26.82 -35.93
CA ALA A 176 -2.79 -27.96 -36.10
C ALA A 176 -3.41 -28.10 -37.50
N GLY A 177 -3.05 -27.21 -38.45
CA GLY A 177 -3.49 -27.24 -39.84
C GLY A 177 -4.85 -26.59 -40.07
N VAL A 178 -5.41 -25.87 -39.10
CA VAL A 178 -6.67 -25.13 -39.25
C VAL A 178 -6.37 -23.66 -39.59
N ALA A 179 -6.86 -23.22 -40.75
CA ALA A 179 -6.73 -21.82 -41.17
C ALA A 179 -7.68 -20.94 -40.33
N VAL A 180 -7.11 -20.00 -39.59
CA VAL A 180 -7.84 -19.07 -38.73
C VAL A 180 -7.35 -17.66 -38.97
N TYR A 181 -8.24 -16.69 -38.84
CA TYR A 181 -7.95 -15.28 -38.95
C TYR A 181 -8.15 -14.59 -37.59
N LEU A 182 -7.21 -13.70 -37.22
CA LEU A 182 -7.28 -12.93 -35.99
C LEU A 182 -7.65 -11.48 -36.30
N GLU A 183 -8.72 -11.00 -35.68
CA GLU A 183 -9.13 -9.60 -35.72
C GLU A 183 -9.21 -9.05 -34.27
N GLY A 184 -8.16 -8.36 -33.85
CA GLY A 184 -8.03 -7.91 -32.45
C GLY A 184 -7.93 -9.09 -31.49
N ASN A 185 -8.95 -9.28 -30.66
CA ASN A 185 -9.09 -10.41 -29.73
C ASN A 185 -10.14 -11.44 -30.16
N VAL A 186 -10.60 -11.36 -31.44
CA VAL A 186 -11.57 -12.28 -32.02
C VAL A 186 -10.85 -13.21 -32.99
N ILE A 187 -10.95 -14.51 -32.74
CA ILE A 187 -10.42 -15.58 -33.60
C ILE A 187 -11.56 -16.07 -34.48
N ASP A 188 -11.46 -15.84 -35.78
CA ASP A 188 -12.42 -16.26 -36.80
C ASP A 188 -11.98 -17.61 -37.39
N LEU A 189 -12.78 -18.64 -37.15
CA LEU A 189 -12.60 -20.00 -37.67
C LEU A 189 -13.40 -20.24 -38.96
N GLY A 190 -13.98 -19.19 -39.54
CA GLY A 190 -14.84 -19.27 -40.72
C GLY A 190 -16.28 -19.70 -40.41
N ILE A 191 -16.48 -20.68 -39.54
CA ILE A 191 -17.80 -21.18 -39.11
C ILE A 191 -18.22 -20.52 -37.79
N TYR A 192 -17.25 -20.27 -36.90
CA TYR A 192 -17.46 -19.68 -35.57
C TYR A 192 -16.45 -18.57 -35.31
N LYS A 193 -16.88 -17.54 -34.60
CA LYS A 193 -16.01 -16.48 -34.06
C LYS A 193 -15.86 -16.68 -32.57
N LEU A 194 -14.63 -16.81 -32.10
CA LEU A 194 -14.27 -16.95 -30.71
C LEU A 194 -13.66 -15.65 -30.21
N GLN A 195 -14.28 -15.05 -29.21
CA GLN A 195 -13.71 -13.88 -28.56
C GLN A 195 -12.92 -14.29 -27.33
N VAL A 196 -11.66 -13.87 -27.24
CA VAL A 196 -10.85 -14.04 -26.03
C VAL A 196 -11.36 -13.05 -24.98
N ALA A 197 -12.08 -13.58 -23.98
CA ALA A 197 -12.63 -12.78 -22.90
C ALA A 197 -11.54 -12.26 -21.96
N GLU A 198 -11.85 -11.20 -21.20
CA GLU A 198 -10.97 -10.62 -20.20
C GLU A 198 -10.48 -11.66 -19.17
N ALA A 199 -11.37 -12.56 -18.75
CA ALA A 199 -11.02 -13.67 -17.85
C ALA A 199 -9.93 -14.60 -18.39
N CYS A 200 -9.75 -14.67 -19.73
CA CYS A 200 -8.75 -15.50 -20.39
C CYS A 200 -7.37 -14.81 -20.47
N SER A 201 -7.26 -13.54 -20.07
CA SER A 201 -5.98 -12.82 -20.03
C SER A 201 -5.02 -13.34 -18.95
N GLY A 202 -5.50 -14.22 -18.05
CA GLY A 202 -4.71 -14.75 -16.93
C GLY A 202 -4.48 -13.73 -15.79
N LEU A 203 -4.94 -12.49 -15.96
CA LEU A 203 -4.73 -11.41 -14.99
C LEU A 203 -5.30 -11.75 -13.62
N ARG A 204 -6.42 -12.48 -13.58
CA ARG A 204 -7.07 -12.95 -12.35
C ARG A 204 -6.17 -13.83 -11.47
N TYR A 205 -5.18 -14.50 -12.05
CA TYR A 205 -4.26 -15.38 -11.33
C TYR A 205 -2.91 -14.73 -11.07
N LEU A 206 -2.71 -13.50 -11.56
CA LEU A 206 -1.47 -12.76 -11.37
C LEU A 206 -1.51 -11.92 -10.06
N PHE A 207 -2.69 -11.61 -9.57
CA PHE A 207 -3.01 -10.90 -8.35
C PHE A 207 -3.84 -11.80 -7.44
#